data_5d945511a6f0c02c58b0dca6017bbda1
#
_entry.id   5d945511a6f0c02c58b0dca6017bbda1
#
_cell.length_a   1.000
_cell.length_b   1.000
_cell.length_c   1.000
_cell.angle_alpha   90.00
_cell.angle_beta   90.00
_cell.angle_gamma   90.00
#
_symmetry.space_group_name_H-M   'P 1'
#
loop_
_entity.id
_entity.type
_entity.pdbx_description
1 polymer ?
#
loop_
_entity_poly.entity_id
_entity_poly.type
_entity_poly.pdbx_seq_one_letter_code
_entity_poly.pdbx_strand_id
1 'polypeptide(L)'
;HRARRRLQGRRGPRAMHLQRWTENLLAGPRWMLRGWRRSLLLRVTVTTLVLSAVVMMVLGFSLLSRVTTGLLSSKDRIAVGEAAAGLGEAQRLLNAADTGPTTPSPSRLVDSVVSALAARAGSPGQFDVLLLSSGEAAGAPERGTNLVAVSSVPVALRAAVVTSQRQSWTYSEIRFLDGPAAPGLVVGAPLIVPTVGPYELYYLFPLAQEQ
;
A
#
# COMPACT_ATOMS: atom_id res chain seq x y z
N HIS A 1 -17.52 36.59 63.27
CA HIS A 1 -16.54 37.55 62.71
C HIS A 1 -15.87 36.94 61.46
N ARG A 2 -16.25 37.41 60.27
CA ARG A 2 -15.44 37.86 59.11
C ARG A 2 -14.33 36.88 58.69
N ALA A 3 -14.20 36.49 57.43
CA ALA A 3 -14.20 37.24 56.21
C ALA A 3 -14.36 36.30 55.00
N ARG A 4 -15.27 36.67 54.10
CA ARG A 4 -15.32 36.12 52.72
C ARG A 4 -14.20 36.77 51.92
N ARG A 5 -13.24 35.96 51.38
CA ARG A 5 -12.33 36.42 50.32
C ARG A 5 -12.80 35.85 48.98
N ARG A 6 -13.19 36.77 48.12
CA ARG A 6 -13.50 36.58 46.71
C ARG A 6 -12.23 36.15 45.97
N LEU A 7 -12.24 34.99 45.36
CA LEU A 7 -11.25 34.63 44.31
C LEU A 7 -11.84 35.07 42.97
N GLN A 8 -11.39 36.21 42.50
CA GLN A 8 -11.65 36.76 41.18
C GLN A 8 -10.74 36.05 40.20
N GLY A 9 -11.32 35.16 39.36
CA GLY A 9 -10.60 34.45 38.30
C GLY A 9 -10.14 35.43 37.21
N ARG A 10 -8.84 35.53 37.06
CA ARG A 10 -8.16 36.17 35.94
C ARG A 10 -8.40 35.32 34.67
N ARG A 11 -9.38 35.72 33.87
CA ARG A 11 -9.51 35.24 32.47
C ARG A 11 -8.45 35.97 31.63
N GLY A 12 -7.46 35.24 31.17
CA GLY A 12 -6.42 35.73 30.28
C GLY A 12 -6.95 35.98 28.85
N PRO A 13 -6.50 37.04 28.18
CA PRO A 13 -6.94 37.41 26.84
C PRO A 13 -6.09 36.69 25.79
N ARG A 14 -6.38 35.46 25.49
CA ARG A 14 -5.69 34.71 24.40
C ARG A 14 -6.58 34.21 23.27
N ALA A 15 -7.89 34.40 23.32
CA ALA A 15 -8.81 33.90 22.29
C ALA A 15 -9.22 34.97 21.24
N MET A 16 -8.69 36.20 21.28
CA MET A 16 -9.18 37.29 20.44
C MET A 16 -8.35 37.58 19.18
N HIS A 17 -7.22 36.92 18.99
CA HIS A 17 -6.34 37.22 17.85
C HIS A 17 -6.58 36.32 16.59
N LEU A 18 -7.22 35.19 16.71
CA LEU A 18 -7.45 34.29 15.56
C LEU A 18 -8.72 34.65 14.76
N GLN A 19 -9.66 35.32 15.36
CA GLN A 19 -10.94 35.66 14.71
C GLN A 19 -10.85 36.89 13.78
N ARG A 20 -9.83 37.74 13.94
CA ARG A 20 -9.64 38.94 13.09
C ARG A 20 -8.99 38.65 11.72
N TRP A 21 -8.39 37.47 11.53
CA TRP A 21 -7.73 37.12 10.27
C TRP A 21 -8.71 36.54 9.23
N THR A 22 -9.81 35.93 9.65
CA THR A 22 -10.80 35.35 8.74
C THR A 22 -11.80 36.38 8.18
N GLU A 23 -12.06 37.49 8.90
CA GLU A 23 -12.97 38.53 8.43
C GLU A 23 -12.35 39.46 7.38
N ASN A 24 -11.01 39.60 7.35
CA ASN A 24 -10.32 40.42 6.36
C ASN A 24 -10.13 39.75 4.99
N LEU A 25 -10.30 38.44 4.89
CA LEU A 25 -10.21 37.71 3.63
C LEU A 25 -11.51 37.74 2.80
N LEU A 26 -12.66 38.06 3.46
CA LEU A 26 -13.97 38.14 2.81
C LEU A 26 -14.36 39.58 2.44
N ALA A 27 -13.62 40.57 2.94
CA ALA A 27 -13.75 41.98 2.49
C ALA A 27 -13.00 42.14 1.15
N GLY A 28 -13.32 41.32 0.19
CA GLY A 28 -12.80 41.44 -1.18
C GLY A 28 -13.02 42.89 -1.68
N PRO A 29 -12.06 43.45 -2.40
CA PRO A 29 -11.98 44.86 -2.69
C PRO A 29 -13.14 45.30 -3.56
N ARG A 30 -14.23 45.75 -2.94
CA ARG A 30 -15.36 46.41 -3.61
C ARG A 30 -14.92 47.62 -4.47
N TRP A 31 -13.76 48.19 -4.17
CA TRP A 31 -13.13 49.24 -4.99
C TRP A 31 -12.56 48.70 -6.30
N MET A 32 -12.08 47.45 -6.34
CA MET A 32 -11.61 46.84 -7.56
C MET A 32 -12.74 46.57 -8.57
N LEU A 33 -13.94 46.25 -8.10
CA LEU A 33 -15.14 46.09 -8.96
C LEU A 33 -15.62 47.41 -9.58
N ARG A 34 -15.35 48.57 -8.96
CA ARG A 34 -15.67 49.87 -9.57
C ARG A 34 -14.68 50.29 -10.66
N GLY A 35 -13.41 49.95 -10.53
CA GLY A 35 -12.39 50.18 -11.55
C GLY A 35 -12.56 49.25 -12.77
N TRP A 36 -13.09 48.04 -12.58
CA TRP A 36 -13.31 47.05 -13.59
C TRP A 36 -14.37 47.47 -14.66
N ARG A 37 -15.33 48.33 -14.26
CA ARG A 37 -16.36 48.82 -15.20
C ARG A 37 -15.89 50.01 -16.07
N ARG A 38 -14.74 50.62 -15.76
CA ARG A 38 -14.26 51.83 -16.48
C ARG A 38 -13.09 51.61 -17.41
N SER A 39 -12.40 50.45 -17.37
CA SER A 39 -11.23 50.18 -18.21
C SER A 39 -11.38 48.83 -18.94
N LEU A 40 -11.62 48.88 -20.23
CA LEU A 40 -11.63 47.71 -21.13
C LEU A 40 -10.30 46.95 -21.06
N LEU A 41 -9.18 47.66 -20.98
CA LEU A 41 -7.84 47.11 -20.87
C LEU A 41 -7.69 46.22 -19.61
N LEU A 42 -8.12 46.73 -18.46
CA LEU A 42 -8.05 45.97 -17.18
C LEU A 42 -8.89 44.70 -17.25
N ARG A 43 -10.06 44.76 -17.88
CA ARG A 43 -10.95 43.60 -18.03
C ARG A 43 -10.30 42.51 -18.88
N VAL A 44 -9.72 42.89 -20.02
CA VAL A 44 -9.02 41.95 -20.91
C VAL A 44 -7.82 41.32 -20.20
N THR A 45 -7.00 42.13 -19.54
CA THR A 45 -5.80 41.62 -18.83
C THR A 45 -6.17 40.65 -17.70
N VAL A 46 -7.16 40.98 -16.88
CA VAL A 46 -7.59 40.10 -15.79
C VAL A 46 -8.25 38.83 -16.29
N THR A 47 -9.09 38.91 -17.33
CA THR A 47 -9.70 37.69 -17.92
C THR A 47 -8.65 36.77 -18.52
N THR A 48 -7.64 37.32 -19.23
CA THR A 48 -6.55 36.52 -19.81
C THR A 48 -5.71 35.89 -18.69
N LEU A 49 -5.40 36.62 -17.61
CA LEU A 49 -4.62 36.11 -16.49
C LEU A 49 -5.38 35.01 -15.74
N VAL A 50 -6.68 35.21 -15.49
CA VAL A 50 -7.52 34.17 -14.86
C VAL A 50 -7.63 32.94 -15.75
N LEU A 51 -7.84 33.12 -17.04
CA LEU A 51 -7.92 32.00 -17.98
C LEU A 51 -6.59 31.22 -18.04
N SER A 52 -5.46 31.92 -18.10
CA SER A 52 -4.14 31.30 -18.05
C SER A 52 -3.90 30.54 -16.73
N ALA A 53 -4.30 31.12 -15.60
CA ALA A 53 -4.19 30.46 -14.30
C ALA A 53 -5.05 29.20 -14.22
N VAL A 54 -6.27 29.22 -14.74
CA VAL A 54 -7.15 28.04 -14.80
C VAL A 54 -6.55 26.96 -15.69
N VAL A 55 -6.04 27.31 -16.86
CA VAL A 55 -5.39 26.34 -17.75
C VAL A 55 -4.17 25.72 -17.09
N MET A 56 -3.31 26.53 -16.47
CA MET A 56 -2.14 26.03 -15.71
C MET A 56 -2.54 25.11 -14.57
N MET A 57 -3.59 25.45 -13.83
CA MET A 57 -4.10 24.63 -12.72
C MET A 57 -4.63 23.28 -13.24
N VAL A 58 -5.43 23.29 -14.30
CA VAL A 58 -5.97 22.05 -14.89
C VAL A 58 -4.87 21.15 -15.44
N LEU A 59 -3.89 21.74 -16.15
CA LEU A 59 -2.74 20.98 -16.66
C LEU A 59 -1.87 20.43 -15.54
N GLY A 60 -1.56 21.24 -14.52
CA GLY A 60 -0.78 20.82 -13.38
C GLY A 60 -1.44 19.69 -12.60
N PHE A 61 -2.75 19.82 -12.34
CA PHE A 61 -3.51 18.77 -11.66
C PHE A 61 -3.62 17.47 -12.50
N SER A 62 -3.83 17.62 -13.82
CA SER A 62 -3.90 16.48 -14.74
C SER A 62 -2.57 15.73 -14.84
N LEU A 63 -1.45 16.46 -14.91
CA LEU A 63 -0.11 15.85 -14.93
C LEU A 63 0.19 15.15 -13.60
N LEU A 64 -0.08 15.79 -12.47
CA LEU A 64 0.19 15.22 -11.15
C LEU A 64 -0.63 13.93 -10.93
N SER A 65 -1.92 13.93 -11.30
CA SER A 65 -2.75 12.74 -11.16
C SER A 65 -2.32 11.60 -12.09
N ARG A 66 -1.86 11.89 -13.31
CA ARG A 66 -1.35 10.87 -14.24
C ARG A 66 -0.04 10.24 -13.76
N VAL A 67 0.88 11.04 -13.21
CA VAL A 67 2.15 10.54 -12.70
C VAL A 67 1.94 9.62 -11.48
N THR A 68 1.12 10.04 -10.52
CA THR A 68 0.84 9.24 -9.32
C THR A 68 0.14 7.92 -9.66
N THR A 69 -0.85 7.94 -10.55
CA THR A 69 -1.58 6.72 -10.94
C THR A 69 -0.70 5.79 -11.80
N GLY A 70 0.14 6.36 -12.66
CA GLY A 70 1.04 5.59 -13.53
C GLY A 70 2.13 4.83 -12.77
N LEU A 71 2.71 5.43 -11.72
CA LEU A 71 3.75 4.80 -10.91
C LEU A 71 3.20 3.62 -10.10
N LEU A 72 2.04 3.78 -9.46
CA LEU A 72 1.40 2.70 -8.70
C LEU A 72 1.03 1.51 -9.60
N SER A 73 0.38 1.76 -10.74
CA SER A 73 0.00 0.70 -11.67
C SER A 73 1.18 -0.01 -12.33
N SER A 74 2.34 0.62 -12.43
CA SER A 74 3.57 -0.02 -12.91
C SER A 74 4.16 -0.96 -11.86
N LYS A 75 4.22 -0.53 -10.59
CA LYS A 75 4.69 -1.37 -9.47
C LYS A 75 3.80 -2.60 -9.29
N ASP A 76 2.49 -2.45 -9.38
CA ASP A 76 1.55 -3.57 -9.27
C ASP A 76 1.78 -4.62 -10.36
N ARG A 77 1.96 -4.19 -11.62
CA ARG A 77 2.22 -5.11 -12.72
C ARG A 77 3.54 -5.86 -12.57
N ILE A 78 4.58 -5.19 -12.08
CA ILE A 78 5.88 -5.82 -11.82
C ILE A 78 5.75 -6.83 -10.69
N ALA A 79 5.12 -6.49 -9.58
CA ALA A 79 4.92 -7.37 -8.43
C ALA A 79 4.07 -8.61 -8.80
N VAL A 80 2.95 -8.41 -9.51
CA VAL A 80 2.10 -9.50 -9.99
C VAL A 80 2.83 -10.38 -10.99
N GLY A 81 3.65 -9.80 -11.88
CA GLY A 81 4.50 -10.52 -12.83
C GLY A 81 5.59 -11.33 -12.14
N GLU A 82 6.28 -10.77 -11.13
CA GLU A 82 7.29 -11.49 -10.35
C GLU A 82 6.67 -12.65 -9.57
N ALA A 83 5.50 -12.43 -8.93
CA ALA A 83 4.79 -13.51 -8.25
C ALA A 83 4.36 -14.63 -9.22
N ALA A 84 3.94 -14.30 -10.44
CA ALA A 84 3.61 -15.31 -11.46
C ALA A 84 4.85 -16.09 -11.93
N ALA A 85 5.97 -15.41 -12.13
CA ALA A 85 7.25 -16.06 -12.49
C ALA A 85 7.74 -16.97 -11.36
N GLY A 86 7.64 -16.52 -10.11
CA GLY A 86 7.99 -17.32 -8.94
C GLY A 86 7.08 -18.53 -8.74
N LEU A 87 5.78 -18.41 -9.01
CA LEU A 87 4.86 -19.55 -8.98
C LEU A 87 5.29 -20.62 -10.01
N GLY A 88 5.63 -20.21 -11.24
CA GLY A 88 6.12 -21.11 -12.26
C GLY A 88 7.42 -21.82 -11.87
N GLU A 89 8.33 -21.13 -11.18
CA GLU A 89 9.55 -21.72 -10.64
C GLU A 89 9.27 -22.71 -9.51
N ALA A 90 8.44 -22.32 -8.55
CA ALA A 90 8.02 -23.19 -7.45
C ALA A 90 7.42 -24.51 -7.98
N GLN A 91 6.51 -24.42 -8.96
CA GLN A 91 5.88 -25.58 -9.55
C GLN A 91 6.90 -26.46 -10.30
N ARG A 92 7.88 -25.86 -11.00
CA ARG A 92 8.96 -26.61 -11.67
C ARG A 92 9.83 -27.37 -10.67
N LEU A 93 10.22 -26.72 -9.57
CA LEU A 93 11.02 -27.36 -8.51
C LEU A 93 10.26 -28.53 -7.86
N LEU A 94 8.97 -28.35 -7.60
CA LEU A 94 8.13 -29.41 -7.05
C LEU A 94 7.96 -30.59 -8.01
N ASN A 95 7.73 -30.33 -9.28
CA ASN A 95 7.62 -31.39 -10.29
C ASN A 95 8.94 -32.13 -10.48
N ALA A 96 10.08 -31.45 -10.44
CA ALA A 96 11.39 -32.06 -10.52
C ALA A 96 11.68 -32.95 -9.30
N ALA A 97 11.23 -32.57 -8.12
CA ALA A 97 11.38 -33.36 -6.90
C ALA A 97 10.49 -34.62 -6.91
N ASP A 98 9.31 -34.56 -7.54
CA ASP A 98 8.38 -35.66 -7.65
C ASP A 98 8.91 -36.78 -8.61
N THR A 99 9.67 -36.37 -9.62
CA THR A 99 10.28 -37.30 -10.61
C THR A 99 11.64 -37.85 -10.19
N GLY A 100 12.17 -37.42 -9.05
CA GLY A 100 13.48 -37.83 -8.53
C GLY A 100 13.50 -39.29 -8.00
N PRO A 101 14.69 -39.92 -7.92
CA PRO A 101 14.83 -41.28 -7.41
C PRO A 101 14.52 -41.45 -5.94
N THR A 102 14.50 -40.38 -5.19
CA THR A 102 14.14 -40.33 -3.75
C THR A 102 13.17 -39.20 -3.52
N THR A 103 11.97 -39.51 -3.01
CA THR A 103 10.97 -38.51 -2.64
C THR A 103 11.42 -37.84 -1.35
N PRO A 104 11.75 -36.53 -1.37
CA PRO A 104 12.13 -35.79 -0.16
C PRO A 104 10.95 -35.71 0.82
N SER A 105 11.24 -35.53 2.11
CA SER A 105 10.16 -35.26 3.08
C SER A 105 9.42 -33.96 2.73
N PRO A 106 8.12 -33.87 3.01
CA PRO A 106 7.31 -32.68 2.75
C PRO A 106 7.93 -31.38 3.29
N SER A 107 8.48 -31.42 4.50
CA SER A 107 9.16 -30.26 5.10
C SER A 107 10.36 -29.78 4.29
N ARG A 108 11.17 -30.72 3.77
CA ARG A 108 12.33 -30.36 2.93
C ARG A 108 11.92 -29.79 1.59
N LEU A 109 10.83 -30.30 0.99
CA LEU A 109 10.27 -29.74 -0.23
C LEU A 109 9.83 -28.29 -0.02
N VAL A 110 9.04 -28.04 1.01
CA VAL A 110 8.56 -26.70 1.36
C VAL A 110 9.74 -25.77 1.66
N ASP A 111 10.72 -26.21 2.46
CA ASP A 111 11.92 -25.43 2.78
C ASP A 111 12.75 -25.10 1.52
N SER A 112 12.92 -26.06 0.59
CA SER A 112 13.66 -25.83 -0.64
C SER A 112 12.98 -24.83 -1.57
N VAL A 113 11.67 -24.92 -1.71
CA VAL A 113 10.87 -23.97 -2.50
C VAL A 113 10.97 -22.56 -1.93
N VAL A 114 10.71 -22.41 -0.62
CA VAL A 114 10.78 -21.08 0.02
C VAL A 114 12.19 -20.50 -0.07
N SER A 115 13.24 -21.30 0.13
CA SER A 115 14.64 -20.84 0.01
C SER A 115 14.99 -20.41 -1.42
N ALA A 116 14.56 -21.17 -2.43
CA ALA A 116 14.79 -20.83 -3.83
C ALA A 116 14.07 -19.53 -4.23
N LEU A 117 12.84 -19.33 -3.76
CA LEU A 117 12.09 -18.12 -4.01
C LEU A 117 12.67 -16.91 -3.25
N ALA A 118 13.11 -17.12 -2.01
CA ALA A 118 13.78 -16.08 -1.23
C ALA A 118 15.07 -15.59 -1.88
N ALA A 119 15.83 -16.47 -2.50
CA ALA A 119 17.05 -16.11 -3.22
C ALA A 119 16.79 -15.14 -4.39
N ARG A 120 15.58 -15.11 -4.94
CA ARG A 120 15.17 -14.18 -6.00
C ARG A 120 14.82 -12.78 -5.47
N ALA A 121 14.49 -12.67 -4.19
CA ALA A 121 14.10 -11.37 -3.59
C ALA A 121 15.22 -10.33 -3.61
N GLY A 122 16.47 -10.77 -3.76
CA GLY A 122 17.63 -9.89 -3.74
C GLY A 122 18.08 -9.50 -2.32
N SER A 123 19.02 -8.55 -2.23
CA SER A 123 19.51 -8.02 -0.96
C SER A 123 19.69 -6.49 -1.07
N PRO A 124 18.92 -5.66 -0.33
CA PRO A 124 17.84 -6.07 0.58
C PRO A 124 16.68 -6.73 -0.17
N GLY A 125 15.92 -7.60 0.50
CA GLY A 125 14.83 -8.34 -0.12
C GLY A 125 13.72 -7.42 -0.61
N GLN A 126 13.34 -7.56 -1.88
CA GLN A 126 12.27 -6.75 -2.48
C GLN A 126 10.87 -7.28 -2.11
N PHE A 127 10.79 -8.51 -1.68
CA PHE A 127 9.56 -9.17 -1.25
C PHE A 127 9.86 -10.28 -0.24
N ASP A 128 8.84 -10.65 0.48
CA ASP A 128 8.83 -11.83 1.34
C ASP A 128 7.94 -12.91 0.76
N VAL A 129 8.21 -14.16 1.11
CA VAL A 129 7.45 -15.32 0.64
C VAL A 129 6.84 -16.04 1.83
N LEU A 130 5.57 -16.41 1.71
CA LEU A 130 4.86 -17.19 2.71
C LEU A 130 4.13 -18.35 2.01
N LEU A 131 4.39 -19.57 2.44
CA LEU A 131 3.75 -20.78 1.95
C LEU A 131 2.87 -21.37 3.05
N LEU A 132 1.57 -21.40 2.79
CA LEU A 132 0.54 -21.87 3.72
C LEU A 132 -0.17 -23.10 3.17
N SER A 133 -0.59 -23.98 4.05
CA SER A 133 -1.44 -25.11 3.67
C SER A 133 -2.88 -24.67 3.45
N SER A 134 -3.49 -25.08 2.33
CA SER A 134 -4.92 -24.84 2.06
C SER A 134 -5.83 -25.93 2.62
N GLY A 135 -5.27 -27.04 3.08
CA GLY A 135 -6.02 -28.19 3.57
C GLY A 135 -6.11 -28.24 5.10
N GLU A 136 -7.07 -29.01 5.59
CA GLU A 136 -7.23 -29.32 7.02
C GLU A 136 -6.19 -30.34 7.54
N ALA A 137 -5.15 -30.65 6.78
CA ALA A 137 -4.12 -31.58 7.20
C ALA A 137 -3.37 -31.01 8.42
N ALA A 138 -3.76 -31.47 9.59
CA ALA A 138 -3.11 -31.10 10.84
C ALA A 138 -1.60 -31.44 10.76
N GLY A 139 -0.74 -30.42 10.91
CA GLY A 139 0.70 -30.57 10.88
C GLY A 139 1.35 -30.43 9.48
N ALA A 140 0.62 -29.99 8.46
CA ALA A 140 1.23 -29.61 7.20
C ALA A 140 2.26 -28.47 7.43
N PRO A 141 3.51 -28.61 6.91
CA PRO A 141 4.55 -27.63 7.15
C PRO A 141 4.23 -26.31 6.44
N GLU A 142 4.18 -25.24 7.21
CA GLU A 142 4.07 -23.87 6.68
C GLU A 142 5.41 -23.15 6.86
N ARG A 143 5.80 -22.34 5.89
CA ARG A 143 7.08 -21.64 5.90
C ARG A 143 6.95 -20.23 5.33
N GLY A 144 7.75 -19.33 5.86
CA GLY A 144 7.89 -17.97 5.37
C GLY A 144 9.32 -17.46 5.46
N THR A 145 9.60 -16.39 4.76
CA THR A 145 10.84 -15.63 4.87
C THR A 145 10.69 -14.52 5.90
N ASN A 146 11.82 -14.04 6.46
CA ASN A 146 11.94 -12.82 7.27
C ASN A 146 10.88 -12.60 8.35
N LEU A 147 10.50 -13.63 9.08
CA LEU A 147 9.60 -13.50 10.23
C LEU A 147 8.29 -12.74 9.92
N VAL A 148 7.75 -12.90 8.73
CA VAL A 148 6.44 -12.31 8.39
C VAL A 148 5.34 -13.13 9.05
N ALA A 149 4.42 -12.42 9.71
CA ALA A 149 3.28 -13.06 10.36
C ALA A 149 2.23 -13.52 9.33
N VAL A 150 1.65 -14.71 9.54
CA VAL A 150 0.54 -15.24 8.70
C VAL A 150 -0.65 -14.29 8.66
N SER A 151 -0.87 -13.50 9.72
CA SER A 151 -1.91 -12.47 9.79
C SER A 151 -1.75 -11.32 8.78
N SER A 152 -0.60 -11.23 8.08
CA SER A 152 -0.38 -10.29 6.97
C SER A 152 -1.22 -10.65 5.75
N VAL A 153 -1.66 -11.91 5.64
CA VAL A 153 -2.53 -12.36 4.53
C VAL A 153 -3.99 -12.24 4.95
N PRO A 154 -4.77 -11.33 4.32
CA PRO A 154 -6.19 -11.18 4.64
C PRO A 154 -6.99 -12.45 4.35
N VAL A 155 -7.93 -12.77 5.23
CA VAL A 155 -8.81 -13.94 5.07
C VAL A 155 -9.58 -13.89 3.75
N ALA A 156 -10.00 -12.70 3.31
CA ALA A 156 -10.68 -12.51 2.03
C ALA A 156 -9.79 -12.89 0.82
N LEU A 157 -8.48 -12.59 0.88
CA LEU A 157 -7.54 -12.98 -0.16
C LEU A 157 -7.32 -14.48 -0.17
N ARG A 158 -7.16 -15.12 0.99
CA ARG A 158 -7.08 -16.57 1.12
C ARG A 158 -8.30 -17.26 0.51
N ALA A 159 -9.50 -16.82 0.90
CA ALA A 159 -10.73 -17.36 0.33
C ALA A 159 -10.80 -17.18 -1.19
N ALA A 160 -10.37 -16.02 -1.72
CA ALA A 160 -10.34 -15.77 -3.15
C ALA A 160 -9.38 -16.71 -3.89
N VAL A 161 -8.15 -16.93 -3.39
CA VAL A 161 -7.17 -17.85 -3.98
C VAL A 161 -7.68 -19.29 -4.00
N VAL A 162 -8.20 -19.76 -2.85
CA VAL A 162 -8.73 -21.12 -2.72
C VAL A 162 -9.94 -21.35 -3.62
N THR A 163 -10.88 -20.39 -3.66
CA THR A 163 -12.12 -20.56 -4.43
C THR A 163 -11.91 -20.39 -5.92
N SER A 164 -11.13 -19.37 -6.35
CA SER A 164 -10.93 -19.08 -7.77
C SER A 164 -9.89 -19.99 -8.42
N GLN A 165 -9.01 -20.61 -7.62
CA GLN A 165 -7.83 -21.36 -8.10
C GLN A 165 -6.97 -20.52 -9.07
N ARG A 166 -6.91 -19.21 -8.83
CA ARG A 166 -6.17 -18.25 -9.64
C ARG A 166 -5.36 -17.32 -8.75
N GLN A 167 -4.33 -16.74 -9.35
CA GLN A 167 -3.60 -15.65 -8.72
C GLN A 167 -4.54 -14.48 -8.42
N SER A 168 -4.50 -14.01 -7.17
CA SER A 168 -5.27 -12.88 -6.66
C SER A 168 -4.37 -11.98 -5.84
N TRP A 169 -4.70 -10.71 -5.73
CA TRP A 169 -3.89 -9.76 -4.98
C TRP A 169 -4.75 -8.72 -4.25
N THR A 170 -4.18 -8.14 -3.21
CA THR A 170 -4.79 -7.03 -2.47
C THR A 170 -3.74 -6.22 -1.73
N TYR A 171 -4.07 -4.98 -1.41
CA TYR A 171 -3.27 -4.19 -0.47
C TYR A 171 -3.61 -4.60 0.96
N SER A 172 -2.59 -4.77 1.78
CA SER A 172 -2.72 -5.14 3.19
C SER A 172 -1.57 -4.58 4.01
N GLU A 173 -1.74 -4.56 5.30
CA GLU A 173 -0.69 -4.30 6.26
C GLU A 173 0.16 -5.56 6.44
N ILE A 174 1.44 -5.49 6.06
CA ILE A 174 2.41 -6.56 6.29
C ILE A 174 2.93 -6.42 7.71
N ARG A 175 2.75 -7.46 8.51
CA ARG A 175 3.17 -7.52 9.91
C ARG A 175 4.42 -8.37 10.04
N PHE A 176 5.47 -7.76 10.55
CA PHE A 176 6.71 -8.45 10.88
C PHE A 176 6.70 -8.83 12.36
N LEU A 177 7.24 -10.00 12.70
CA LEU A 177 7.30 -10.46 14.09
C LEU A 177 8.28 -9.62 14.91
N ASP A 178 9.34 -9.12 14.29
CA ASP A 178 10.42 -8.36 14.93
C ASP A 178 10.48 -6.90 14.43
N GLY A 179 9.38 -6.33 13.89
CA GLY A 179 9.40 -4.99 13.34
C GLY A 179 8.03 -4.30 13.29
N PRO A 180 8.02 -3.01 12.92
CA PRO A 180 6.77 -2.31 12.70
C PRO A 180 6.04 -2.86 11.47
N ALA A 181 4.72 -2.81 11.52
CA ALA A 181 3.90 -3.14 10.37
C ALA A 181 4.07 -2.09 9.26
N ALA A 182 4.05 -2.54 8.01
CA ALA A 182 4.19 -1.68 6.84
C ALA A 182 3.06 -1.94 5.83
N PRO A 183 2.56 -0.89 5.15
CA PRO A 183 1.63 -1.09 4.05
C PRO A 183 2.34 -1.84 2.92
N GLY A 184 1.64 -2.77 2.28
CA GLY A 184 2.21 -3.55 1.20
C GLY A 184 1.17 -4.14 0.26
N LEU A 185 1.67 -4.70 -0.83
CA LEU A 185 0.90 -5.48 -1.77
C LEU A 185 1.10 -6.97 -1.46
N VAL A 186 0.02 -7.71 -1.31
CA VAL A 186 0.05 -9.16 -1.09
C VAL A 186 -0.54 -9.83 -2.32
N VAL A 187 0.24 -10.69 -2.96
CA VAL A 187 -0.16 -11.48 -4.14
C VAL A 187 -0.17 -12.95 -3.74
N GLY A 188 -1.30 -13.61 -3.89
CA GLY A 188 -1.49 -15.03 -3.57
C GLY A 188 -1.79 -15.85 -4.80
N ALA A 189 -1.29 -17.09 -4.85
CA ALA A 189 -1.57 -18.04 -5.91
C ALA A 189 -1.67 -19.47 -5.35
N PRO A 190 -2.52 -20.34 -5.93
CA PRO A 190 -2.58 -21.74 -5.55
C PRO A 190 -1.34 -22.48 -6.04
N LEU A 191 -0.85 -23.41 -5.23
CA LEU A 191 0.29 -24.26 -5.52
C LEU A 191 -0.04 -25.69 -5.09
N ILE A 192 0.37 -26.67 -5.86
CA ILE A 192 0.21 -28.09 -5.52
C ILE A 192 1.57 -28.65 -5.12
N VAL A 193 1.67 -29.07 -3.86
CA VAL A 193 2.85 -29.78 -3.37
C VAL A 193 2.61 -31.28 -3.50
N PRO A 194 3.40 -32.00 -4.33
CA PRO A 194 3.26 -33.44 -4.53
C PRO A 194 3.29 -34.18 -3.19
N THR A 195 2.48 -35.21 -3.06
CA THR A 195 2.33 -36.08 -1.88
C THR A 195 1.74 -35.41 -0.63
N VAL A 196 1.62 -34.08 -0.60
CA VAL A 196 1.11 -33.32 0.57
C VAL A 196 -0.27 -32.72 0.31
N GLY A 197 -0.49 -32.12 -0.87
CA GLY A 197 -1.78 -31.53 -1.24
C GLY A 197 -1.72 -30.07 -1.67
N PRO A 198 -2.86 -29.38 -1.61
CA PRO A 198 -2.95 -28.00 -2.04
C PRO A 198 -2.33 -27.05 -1.01
N TYR A 199 -1.58 -26.09 -1.53
CA TYR A 199 -0.96 -24.98 -0.80
C TYR A 199 -1.31 -23.65 -1.42
N GLU A 200 -1.04 -22.60 -0.68
CA GLU A 200 -1.18 -21.21 -1.10
C GLU A 200 0.20 -20.55 -0.98
N LEU A 201 0.69 -20.01 -2.09
CA LEU A 201 1.94 -19.25 -2.15
C LEU A 201 1.63 -17.77 -2.16
N TYR A 202 2.19 -17.03 -1.21
CA TYR A 202 2.02 -15.59 -1.09
C TYR A 202 3.36 -14.87 -1.24
N TYR A 203 3.32 -13.79 -2.02
CA TYR A 203 4.37 -12.79 -2.12
C TYR A 203 3.91 -11.50 -1.43
N LEU A 204 4.74 -10.98 -0.56
CA LEU A 204 4.46 -9.78 0.22
C LEU A 204 5.49 -8.71 -0.16
N PHE A 205 5.03 -7.64 -0.80
CA PHE A 205 5.85 -6.52 -1.28
C PHE A 205 5.64 -5.31 -0.37
N PRO A 206 6.54 -5.02 0.59
CA PRO A 206 6.41 -3.85 1.44
C PRO A 206 6.64 -2.57 0.61
N LEU A 207 5.73 -1.60 0.75
CA LEU A 207 5.79 -0.34 0.03
C LEU A 207 6.65 0.73 0.74
N ALA A 208 7.02 0.50 1.99
CA ALA A 208 7.68 1.47 2.85
C ALA A 208 9.22 1.44 2.80
N GLN A 209 9.84 0.65 1.93
CA GLN A 209 11.33 0.52 1.86
C GLN A 209 12.01 1.61 1.03
N GLU A 210 11.32 2.66 0.61
CA GLU A 210 11.92 3.78 -0.15
C GLU A 210 12.09 5.04 0.72
N GLN A 211 12.66 4.92 1.93
CA GLN A 211 13.13 6.08 2.70
C GLN A 211 14.63 6.01 2.93
#